data_4dfd19a1a1d5f77dbd651ff14c2f1153
#
_entry.id   4dfd19a1a1d5f77dbd651ff14c2f1153
#
_cell.length_a   1.000
_cell.length_b   1.000
_cell.length_c   1.000
_cell.angle_alpha   90.00
_cell.angle_beta   90.00
_cell.angle_gamma   90.00
#
_symmetry.space_group_name_H-M   'P 1'
#
loop_
_entity.id
_entity.type
_entity.pdbx_description
1 polymer ?
#
loop_
_entity_poly.entity_id
_entity_poly.type
_entity_poly.pdbx_seq_one_letter_code
_entity_poly.pdbx_strand_id
1 'polypeptide(L)'
;STLFPYTTLFRSPGEAQVDFGHALIKLNGQLRKVAFFVMALPYSDAVYVQAFERECTETFWEGHVRAFEFFGGVPRRITYDNTKVAVSQILHQGKERRLTRGFLQLKSHYLFKHHFCRVARGNEKGVVEGLVKYVRLNFFVPVPQVPDLEKLNADLEQRCGEELQRQLRGQKGTKAQLLEEDRQA
;
A
#
# COMPACT_ATOMS: atom_id res chain seq x y z
N SER A 1 7.84 15.99 0.94
CA SER A 1 7.37 15.46 -0.35
C SER A 1 6.03 14.76 -0.14
N THR A 2 5.12 14.94 -1.06
CA THR A 2 3.83 14.24 -1.09
C THR A 2 3.98 12.90 -1.79
N LEU A 3 3.30 11.87 -1.31
CA LEU A 3 3.29 10.53 -1.90
C LEU A 3 2.71 10.57 -3.33
N PHE A 4 1.68 11.38 -3.52
CA PHE A 4 1.01 11.56 -4.81
C PHE A 4 1.27 12.98 -5.34
N PRO A 5 1.98 13.15 -6.47
CA PRO A 5 2.13 14.45 -7.10
C PRO A 5 0.76 14.99 -7.55
N TYR A 6 0.61 16.31 -7.57
CA TYR A 6 -0.63 17.08 -7.82
C TYR A 6 -1.30 16.86 -9.20
N THR A 7 -1.28 15.69 -9.75
CA THR A 7 -2.10 15.38 -10.92
C THR A 7 -3.53 15.11 -10.50
N THR A 8 -4.35 16.02 -10.82
CA THR A 8 -5.78 16.27 -10.66
C THR A 8 -6.68 15.12 -11.16
N LEU A 9 -6.55 13.90 -10.66
CA LEU A 9 -7.55 12.87 -10.89
C LEU A 9 -8.17 12.53 -9.53
N PHE A 10 -9.33 13.14 -9.28
CA PHE A 10 -10.34 12.86 -8.27
C PHE A 10 -9.85 11.95 -7.12
N ARG A 11 -9.29 12.57 -6.09
CA ARG A 11 -9.01 11.93 -4.82
C ARG A 11 -10.30 11.93 -4.02
N SER A 12 -11.05 10.84 -4.13
CA SER A 12 -12.25 10.66 -3.32
C SER A 12 -11.88 10.01 -1.99
N PRO A 13 -12.45 10.47 -0.87
CA PRO A 13 -12.29 9.77 0.41
C PRO A 13 -12.74 8.31 0.31
N GLY A 14 -12.11 7.44 1.10
CA GLY A 14 -12.43 6.02 1.16
C GLY A 14 -11.87 5.18 0.00
N GLU A 15 -10.92 5.71 -0.76
CA GLU A 15 -10.19 4.97 -1.80
C GLU A 15 -8.76 4.66 -1.36
N ALA A 16 -8.30 3.45 -1.67
CA ALA A 16 -6.93 3.01 -1.38
C ALA A 16 -6.23 2.43 -2.62
N GLN A 17 -4.92 2.40 -2.56
CA GLN A 17 -4.05 1.70 -3.51
C GLN A 17 -3.16 0.74 -2.75
N VAL A 18 -2.97 -0.46 -3.29
CA VAL A 18 -2.15 -1.53 -2.71
C VAL A 18 -1.15 -2.02 -3.73
N ASP A 19 0.08 -2.22 -3.28
CA ASP A 19 1.14 -2.84 -4.06
C ASP A 19 2.12 -3.60 -3.15
N PHE A 20 2.92 -4.47 -3.77
CA PHE A 20 4.09 -5.10 -3.18
C PHE A 20 5.36 -4.56 -3.85
N GLY A 21 6.38 -4.35 -3.04
CA GLY A 21 7.71 -4.01 -3.50
C GLY A 21 8.76 -4.86 -2.81
N HIS A 22 10.02 -4.62 -3.17
CA HIS A 22 11.16 -5.25 -2.51
C HIS A 22 12.17 -4.18 -2.11
N ALA A 23 12.82 -4.41 -0.98
CA ALA A 23 13.86 -3.54 -0.46
C ALA A 23 14.99 -4.36 0.17
N LEU A 24 16.12 -3.71 0.38
CA LEU A 24 17.25 -4.29 1.09
C LEU A 24 17.24 -3.86 2.56
N ILE A 25 17.56 -4.79 3.44
CA ILE A 25 17.77 -4.55 4.87
C ILE A 25 19.06 -5.25 5.31
N LYS A 26 19.63 -4.83 6.44
CA LYS A 26 20.65 -5.59 7.16
C LYS A 26 20.01 -6.30 8.34
N LEU A 27 19.90 -7.62 8.24
CA LEU A 27 19.40 -8.49 9.29
C LEU A 27 20.60 -9.13 10.01
N ASN A 28 20.81 -8.76 11.27
CA ASN A 28 22.01 -9.19 12.02
C ASN A 28 23.32 -8.98 11.25
N GLY A 29 23.47 -7.83 10.61
CA GLY A 29 24.66 -7.46 9.83
C GLY A 29 24.72 -8.05 8.42
N GLN A 30 23.80 -8.94 8.04
CA GLN A 30 23.76 -9.56 6.72
C GLN A 30 22.75 -8.84 5.83
N LEU A 31 23.17 -8.50 4.61
CA LEU A 31 22.29 -7.88 3.62
C LEU A 31 21.25 -8.91 3.14
N ARG A 32 19.97 -8.57 3.25
CA ARG A 32 18.83 -9.39 2.86
C ARG A 32 17.86 -8.59 2.01
N LYS A 33 17.30 -9.25 1.01
CA LYS A 33 16.16 -8.73 0.23
C LYS A 33 14.87 -9.18 0.91
N VAL A 34 13.99 -8.24 1.23
CA VAL A 34 12.65 -8.51 1.78
C VAL A 34 11.58 -7.98 0.86
N ALA A 35 10.38 -8.58 0.94
CA ALA A 35 9.18 -8.00 0.36
C ALA A 35 8.59 -6.96 1.33
N PHE A 36 7.87 -5.97 0.81
CA PHE A 36 7.02 -5.11 1.61
C PHE A 36 5.66 -4.93 0.95
N PHE A 37 4.64 -4.95 1.78
CA PHE A 37 3.29 -4.55 1.45
C PHE A 37 3.15 -3.05 1.70
N VAL A 38 2.46 -2.35 0.81
CA VAL A 38 2.10 -0.96 1.01
C VAL A 38 0.65 -0.73 0.65
N MET A 39 -0.08 -0.05 1.54
CA MET A 39 -1.40 0.51 1.27
C MET A 39 -1.34 2.01 1.49
N ALA A 40 -1.86 2.76 0.54
CA ALA A 40 -1.93 4.21 0.63
C ALA A 40 -3.34 4.71 0.32
N LEU A 41 -3.77 5.75 1.03
CA LEU A 41 -5.02 6.46 0.79
C LEU A 41 -4.70 7.77 0.07
N PRO A 42 -5.02 7.90 -1.23
CA PRO A 42 -4.64 9.08 -2.00
C PRO A 42 -5.25 10.39 -1.50
N TYR A 43 -6.42 10.34 -0.87
CA TYR A 43 -7.08 11.54 -0.35
C TYR A 43 -6.32 12.16 0.82
N SER A 44 -6.03 11.39 1.86
CA SER A 44 -5.29 11.83 3.04
C SER A 44 -3.77 11.80 2.89
N ASP A 45 -3.25 11.17 1.82
CA ASP A 45 -1.82 10.86 1.64
C ASP A 45 -1.26 9.99 2.79
N ALA A 46 -2.14 9.28 3.50
CA ALA A 46 -1.77 8.34 4.53
C ALA A 46 -1.20 7.06 3.90
N VAL A 47 -0.21 6.47 4.55
CA VAL A 47 0.48 5.27 4.08
C VAL A 47 0.71 4.29 5.22
N TYR A 48 0.54 3.00 4.93
CA TYR A 48 0.92 1.90 5.79
C TYR A 48 1.89 0.98 5.06
N VAL A 49 2.98 0.62 5.72
CA VAL A 49 4.04 -0.23 5.17
C VAL A 49 4.37 -1.34 6.14
N GLN A 50 4.43 -2.57 5.64
CA GLN A 50 4.85 -3.74 6.42
C GLN A 50 5.81 -4.62 5.60
N ALA A 51 6.90 -5.06 6.21
CA ALA A 51 7.88 -5.95 5.61
C ALA A 51 7.56 -7.42 5.88
N PHE A 52 7.87 -8.27 4.90
CA PHE A 52 7.69 -9.72 4.94
C PHE A 52 8.90 -10.41 4.32
N GLU A 53 9.12 -11.67 4.67
CA GLU A 53 10.18 -12.45 4.03
C GLU A 53 9.93 -12.63 2.51
N ARG A 54 8.66 -12.79 2.13
CA ARG A 54 8.24 -13.00 0.74
C ARG A 54 6.82 -12.52 0.48
N GLU A 55 6.50 -12.30 -0.78
CA GLU A 55 5.14 -12.06 -1.27
C GLU A 55 4.41 -13.39 -1.46
N CYS A 56 3.31 -13.60 -0.72
CA CYS A 56 2.43 -14.76 -0.83
C CYS A 56 1.00 -14.40 -0.38
N THR A 57 0.07 -15.34 -0.49
CA THR A 57 -1.34 -15.12 -0.12
C THR A 57 -1.50 -14.72 1.34
N GLU A 58 -0.77 -15.38 2.23
CA GLU A 58 -0.81 -15.12 3.68
C GLU A 58 -0.32 -13.70 4.01
N THR A 59 0.79 -13.28 3.43
CA THR A 59 1.37 -11.94 3.65
C THR A 59 0.52 -10.85 3.00
N PHE A 60 -0.14 -11.16 1.88
CA PHE A 60 -1.13 -10.28 1.26
C PHE A 60 -2.33 -10.05 2.20
N TRP A 61 -2.86 -11.12 2.80
CA TRP A 61 -3.93 -11.03 3.78
C TRP A 61 -3.53 -10.24 5.02
N GLU A 62 -2.41 -10.60 5.62
CA GLU A 62 -1.91 -9.94 6.82
C GLU A 62 -1.66 -8.45 6.59
N GLY A 63 -1.06 -8.08 5.46
CA GLY A 63 -0.86 -6.68 5.08
C GLY A 63 -2.15 -5.88 5.03
N HIS A 64 -3.23 -6.45 4.48
CA HIS A 64 -4.55 -5.80 4.46
C HIS A 64 -5.14 -5.65 5.87
N VAL A 65 -5.14 -6.71 6.65
CA VAL A 65 -5.68 -6.68 8.03
C VAL A 65 -4.98 -5.61 8.86
N ARG A 66 -3.65 -5.60 8.84
CA ARG A 66 -2.86 -4.61 9.58
C ARG A 66 -3.04 -3.19 9.08
N ALA A 67 -3.15 -3.01 7.76
CA ALA A 67 -3.45 -1.69 7.19
C ALA A 67 -4.84 -1.20 7.62
N PHE A 68 -5.86 -2.06 7.61
CA PHE A 68 -7.20 -1.68 8.06
C PHE A 68 -7.23 -1.32 9.55
N GLU A 69 -6.50 -2.06 10.39
CA GLU A 69 -6.32 -1.73 11.81
C GLU A 69 -5.63 -0.38 11.98
N PHE A 70 -4.53 -0.14 11.25
CA PHE A 70 -3.78 1.12 11.31
C PHE A 70 -4.62 2.32 10.85
N PHE A 71 -5.35 2.20 9.76
CA PHE A 71 -6.24 3.27 9.29
C PHE A 71 -7.53 3.41 10.10
N GLY A 72 -7.90 2.39 10.88
CA GLY A 72 -9.12 2.38 11.68
C GLY A 72 -10.39 2.17 10.86
N GLY A 73 -10.29 1.52 9.70
CA GLY A 73 -11.41 1.23 8.81
C GLY A 73 -10.99 0.52 7.53
N VAL A 74 -11.98 0.06 6.77
CA VAL A 74 -11.80 -0.62 5.48
C VAL A 74 -12.13 0.36 4.37
N PRO A 75 -11.21 0.65 3.45
CA PRO A 75 -11.50 1.50 2.29
C PRO A 75 -12.65 0.93 1.46
N ARG A 76 -13.53 1.81 0.99
CA ARG A 76 -14.67 1.44 0.14
C ARG A 76 -14.23 0.80 -1.19
N ARG A 77 -13.11 1.29 -1.75
CA ARG A 77 -12.52 0.80 -2.99
C ARG A 77 -11.01 0.67 -2.85
N ILE A 78 -10.48 -0.44 -3.30
CA ILE A 78 -9.03 -0.68 -3.33
C ILE A 78 -8.58 -0.96 -4.76
N THR A 79 -7.60 -0.20 -5.21
CA THR A 79 -6.96 -0.37 -6.52
C THR A 79 -5.67 -1.18 -6.36
N TYR A 80 -5.51 -2.16 -7.22
CA TYR A 80 -4.35 -3.06 -7.27
C TYR A 80 -3.66 -2.95 -8.63
N ASP A 81 -2.34 -3.08 -8.65
CA ASP A 81 -1.68 -3.54 -9.86
C ASP A 81 -1.95 -5.05 -10.05
N ASN A 82 -1.58 -5.61 -11.21
CA ASN A 82 -1.83 -7.01 -11.53
C ASN A 82 -0.90 -7.95 -10.73
N THR A 83 -1.06 -8.00 -9.41
CA THR A 83 -0.25 -8.85 -8.54
C THR A 83 -0.65 -10.32 -8.73
N LYS A 84 0.34 -11.22 -8.80
CA LYS A 84 0.10 -12.67 -8.93
C LYS A 84 -0.66 -13.26 -7.74
N VAL A 85 -0.64 -12.58 -6.60
CA VAL A 85 -1.37 -13.02 -5.39
C VAL A 85 -2.87 -12.77 -5.52
N ALA A 86 -3.27 -11.68 -6.18
CA ALA A 86 -4.69 -11.34 -6.39
C ALA A 86 -5.26 -11.90 -7.70
N VAL A 87 -4.44 -12.01 -8.74
CA VAL A 87 -4.85 -12.39 -10.11
C VAL A 87 -4.12 -13.65 -10.54
N SER A 88 -4.87 -14.75 -10.74
CA SER A 88 -4.31 -16.01 -11.22
C SER A 88 -4.10 -16.05 -12.75
N GLN A 89 -4.92 -15.32 -13.49
CA GLN A 89 -4.87 -15.28 -14.95
C GLN A 89 -5.47 -13.99 -15.51
N ILE A 90 -4.81 -13.42 -16.54
CA ILE A 90 -5.33 -12.28 -17.31
C ILE A 90 -5.81 -12.83 -18.64
N LEU A 91 -7.11 -12.62 -18.95
CA LEU A 91 -7.79 -13.10 -20.15
C LEU A 91 -8.18 -11.94 -21.07
N HIS A 92 -8.49 -12.24 -22.34
CA HIS A 92 -9.05 -11.30 -23.30
C HIS A 92 -8.35 -9.93 -23.36
N GLN A 93 -7.08 -9.93 -23.73
CA GLN A 93 -6.26 -8.71 -23.90
C GLN A 93 -6.25 -7.80 -22.65
N GLY A 94 -6.29 -8.40 -21.46
CA GLY A 94 -6.22 -7.68 -20.19
C GLY A 94 -7.53 -7.08 -19.69
N LYS A 95 -8.68 -7.39 -20.31
CA LYS A 95 -9.99 -6.91 -19.88
C LYS A 95 -10.61 -7.77 -18.78
N GLU A 96 -10.38 -9.08 -18.81
CA GLU A 96 -10.90 -10.02 -17.81
C GLU A 96 -9.77 -10.61 -16.99
N ARG A 97 -10.00 -10.83 -15.71
CA ARG A 97 -9.05 -11.41 -14.76
C ARG A 97 -9.71 -12.52 -13.96
N ARG A 98 -9.02 -13.65 -13.87
CA ARG A 98 -9.38 -14.70 -12.93
C ARG A 98 -8.74 -14.42 -11.59
N LEU A 99 -9.55 -14.17 -10.57
CA LEU A 99 -9.11 -13.86 -9.22
C LEU A 99 -8.68 -15.12 -8.48
N THR A 100 -7.70 -14.98 -7.60
CA THR A 100 -7.30 -16.08 -6.72
C THR A 100 -8.37 -16.32 -5.66
N ARG A 101 -8.46 -17.56 -5.15
CA ARG A 101 -9.38 -17.91 -4.06
C ARG A 101 -9.13 -17.06 -2.81
N GLY A 102 -7.86 -16.84 -2.47
CA GLY A 102 -7.49 -16.00 -1.33
C GLY A 102 -7.97 -14.56 -1.47
N PHE A 103 -7.85 -13.97 -2.66
CA PHE A 103 -8.36 -12.62 -2.91
C PHE A 103 -9.90 -12.53 -2.80
N LEU A 104 -10.60 -13.53 -3.33
CA LEU A 104 -12.07 -13.58 -3.23
C LEU A 104 -12.54 -13.70 -1.78
N GLN A 105 -11.86 -14.50 -0.96
CA GLN A 105 -12.17 -14.63 0.46
C GLN A 105 -11.95 -13.31 1.21
N LEU A 106 -10.80 -12.65 1.00
CA LEU A 106 -10.51 -11.34 1.59
C LEU A 106 -11.59 -10.31 1.25
N LYS A 107 -11.91 -10.19 -0.05
CA LYS A 107 -12.93 -9.27 -0.53
C LYS A 107 -14.31 -9.56 0.07
N SER A 108 -14.69 -10.84 0.16
CA SER A 108 -15.99 -11.26 0.71
C SER A 108 -16.09 -11.00 2.21
N HIS A 109 -14.98 -11.11 2.93
CA HIS A 109 -14.93 -10.85 4.37
C HIS A 109 -15.05 -9.35 4.69
N TYR A 110 -14.29 -8.51 3.99
CA TYR A 110 -14.22 -7.07 4.25
C TYR A 110 -15.15 -6.22 3.39
N LEU A 111 -15.80 -6.78 2.39
CA LEU A 111 -16.85 -6.17 1.55
C LEU A 111 -16.40 -4.93 0.74
N PHE A 112 -15.12 -4.75 0.47
CA PHE A 112 -14.64 -3.65 -0.35
C PHE A 112 -14.81 -3.90 -1.85
N LYS A 113 -14.89 -2.82 -2.64
CA LYS A 113 -14.82 -2.87 -4.09
C LYS A 113 -13.36 -2.91 -4.55
N HIS A 114 -13.07 -3.68 -5.59
CA HIS A 114 -11.72 -3.74 -6.14
C HIS A 114 -11.66 -3.18 -7.56
N HIS A 115 -10.53 -2.63 -7.91
CA HIS A 115 -10.17 -2.21 -9.26
C HIS A 115 -8.75 -2.70 -9.57
N PHE A 116 -8.54 -3.23 -10.77
CA PHE A 116 -7.20 -3.57 -11.26
C PHE A 116 -6.79 -2.61 -12.35
N CYS A 117 -5.57 -2.08 -12.26
CA CYS A 117 -5.00 -1.25 -13.31
C CYS A 117 -4.97 -2.01 -14.64
N ARG A 118 -5.26 -1.32 -15.73
CA ARG A 118 -5.23 -1.93 -17.08
C ARG A 118 -3.78 -2.19 -17.50
N VAL A 119 -3.55 -3.36 -18.07
CA VAL A 119 -2.27 -3.68 -18.72
C VAL A 119 -2.05 -2.69 -19.87
N ALA A 120 -0.88 -2.04 -19.92
CA ALA A 120 -0.42 -1.14 -21.00
C ALA A 120 -1.01 0.31 -21.04
N ARG A 121 -1.67 0.82 -20.02
CA ARG A 121 -1.96 2.26 -19.91
C ARG A 121 -0.96 2.95 -18.98
N GLY A 122 0.01 3.65 -19.56
CA GLY A 122 1.11 4.33 -18.85
C GLY A 122 0.65 5.33 -17.78
N ASN A 123 -0.51 5.97 -17.94
CA ASN A 123 -1.03 6.94 -16.98
C ASN A 123 -1.56 6.29 -15.68
N GLU A 124 -2.13 5.10 -15.75
CA GLU A 124 -2.57 4.34 -14.56
C GLU A 124 -1.36 3.70 -13.85
N LYS A 125 -0.36 3.27 -14.62
CA LYS A 125 0.85 2.61 -14.12
C LYS A 125 1.82 3.58 -13.41
N GLY A 126 1.89 4.84 -13.85
CA GLY A 126 2.78 5.85 -13.26
C GLY A 126 2.49 6.17 -11.79
N VAL A 127 1.24 6.03 -11.34
CA VAL A 127 0.83 6.29 -9.95
C VAL A 127 1.27 5.14 -9.05
N VAL A 128 1.10 3.88 -9.50
CA VAL A 128 1.46 2.68 -8.74
C VAL A 128 2.98 2.49 -8.66
N GLU A 129 3.71 2.70 -9.76
CA GLU A 129 5.18 2.69 -9.76
C GLU A 129 5.75 3.76 -8.81
N GLY A 130 5.07 4.89 -8.67
CA GLY A 130 5.41 5.95 -7.74
C GLY A 130 5.33 5.52 -6.27
N LEU A 131 4.33 4.69 -5.90
CA LEU A 131 4.11 4.25 -4.53
C LEU A 131 5.27 3.38 -4.00
N VAL A 132 5.66 2.35 -4.74
CA VAL A 132 6.79 1.47 -4.37
C VAL A 132 8.10 2.24 -4.31
N LYS A 133 8.35 3.13 -5.29
CA LYS A 133 9.54 3.99 -5.29
C LYS A 133 9.56 4.94 -4.09
N TYR A 134 8.43 5.56 -3.76
CA TYR A 134 8.29 6.42 -2.59
C TYR A 134 8.65 5.68 -1.30
N VAL A 135 8.08 4.49 -1.10
CA VAL A 135 8.35 3.67 0.09
C VAL A 135 9.83 3.29 0.19
N ARG A 136 10.45 2.85 -0.90
CA ARG A 136 11.89 2.54 -0.90
C ARG A 136 12.73 3.73 -0.47
N LEU A 137 12.46 4.93 -1.01
CA LEU A 137 13.26 6.10 -0.73
C LEU A 137 13.01 6.69 0.67
N ASN A 138 11.80 6.58 1.20
CA ASN A 138 11.43 7.23 2.46
C ASN A 138 11.46 6.29 3.67
N PHE A 139 11.33 4.97 3.47
CA PHE A 139 11.28 3.99 4.57
C PHE A 139 12.47 3.03 4.60
N PHE A 140 13.17 2.83 3.47
CA PHE A 140 14.29 1.89 3.37
C PHE A 140 15.62 2.55 2.99
N VAL A 141 15.70 3.87 3.04
CA VAL A 141 16.94 4.65 2.88
C VAL A 141 17.08 5.58 4.07
N PRO A 142 18.20 5.51 4.79
CA PRO A 142 19.30 4.53 4.68
C PRO A 142 18.85 3.10 4.96
N VAL A 143 19.62 2.10 4.49
CA VAL A 143 19.30 0.68 4.65
C VAL A 143 19.07 0.36 6.12
N PRO A 144 17.87 -0.10 6.54
CA PRO A 144 17.58 -0.43 7.92
C PRO A 144 18.49 -1.54 8.44
N GLN A 145 18.96 -1.42 9.69
CA GLN A 145 19.74 -2.42 10.40
C GLN A 145 18.95 -2.89 11.61
N VAL A 146 18.50 -4.12 11.59
CA VAL A 146 17.60 -4.67 12.60
C VAL A 146 17.96 -6.11 12.97
N PRO A 147 17.63 -6.57 14.20
CA PRO A 147 17.85 -7.95 14.61
C PRO A 147 16.87 -8.92 13.96
N ASP A 148 15.63 -8.48 13.65
CA ASP A 148 14.55 -9.31 13.11
C ASP A 148 13.50 -8.44 12.36
N LEU A 149 12.55 -9.09 11.69
CA LEU A 149 11.47 -8.41 10.98
C LEU A 149 10.43 -7.80 11.93
N GLU A 150 10.27 -8.33 13.12
CA GLU A 150 9.34 -7.77 14.13
C GLU A 150 9.79 -6.36 14.52
N LYS A 151 11.06 -6.17 14.82
CA LYS A 151 11.65 -4.85 15.12
C LYS A 151 11.53 -3.91 13.91
N LEU A 152 11.81 -4.41 12.70
CA LEU A 152 11.65 -3.62 11.48
C LEU A 152 10.21 -3.13 11.32
N ASN A 153 9.24 -4.02 11.50
CA ASN A 153 7.82 -3.68 11.34
C ASN A 153 7.33 -2.71 12.42
N ALA A 154 7.82 -2.83 13.66
CA ALA A 154 7.56 -1.84 14.71
C ALA A 154 8.09 -0.45 14.32
N ASP A 155 9.30 -0.37 13.79
CA ASP A 155 9.89 0.89 13.33
C ASP A 155 9.16 1.47 12.11
N LEU A 156 8.74 0.64 11.17
CA LEU A 156 7.96 1.06 10.00
C LEU A 156 6.59 1.61 10.41
N GLU A 157 5.88 0.93 11.32
CA GLU A 157 4.57 1.36 11.82
C GLU A 157 4.67 2.69 12.58
N GLN A 158 5.70 2.86 13.40
CA GLN A 158 5.98 4.14 14.08
C GLN A 158 6.18 5.26 13.06
N ARG A 159 6.98 5.04 12.02
CA ARG A 159 7.20 6.04 10.95
C ARG A 159 5.94 6.35 10.16
N CYS A 160 5.10 5.35 9.89
CA CYS A 160 3.78 5.58 9.28
C CYS A 160 2.91 6.48 10.18
N GLY A 161 2.92 6.26 11.50
CA GLY A 161 2.23 7.10 12.47
C GLY A 161 2.76 8.54 12.53
N GLU A 162 4.08 8.72 12.49
CA GLU A 162 4.72 10.04 12.43
C GLU A 162 4.36 10.79 11.15
N GLU A 163 4.27 10.09 10.00
CA GLU A 163 3.82 10.68 8.73
C GLU A 163 2.41 11.25 8.80
N LEU A 164 1.51 10.68 9.62
CA LEU A 164 0.16 11.19 9.81
C LEU A 164 0.11 12.58 10.45
N GLN A 165 1.14 12.97 11.21
CA GLN A 165 1.23 14.29 11.83
C GLN A 165 1.70 15.38 10.84
N ARG A 166 2.14 15.01 9.66
CA ARG A 166 2.62 15.97 8.65
C ARG A 166 1.46 16.67 7.97
N GLN A 167 1.66 17.96 7.70
CA GLN A 167 0.75 18.75 6.90
C GLN A 167 1.09 18.65 5.43
N LEU A 168 0.08 18.40 4.62
CA LEU A 168 0.24 18.44 3.16
C LEU A 168 0.33 19.89 2.68
N ARG A 169 1.26 20.15 1.75
CA ARG A 169 1.41 21.45 1.13
C ARG A 169 0.12 21.85 0.40
N GLY A 170 -0.45 23.00 0.76
CA GLY A 170 -1.69 23.50 0.17
C GLY A 170 -2.98 22.93 0.79
N GLN A 171 -2.89 22.08 1.80
CA GLN A 171 -4.04 21.59 2.58
C GLN A 171 -4.13 22.30 3.94
N LYS A 172 -5.36 22.45 4.46
CA LYS A 172 -5.60 23.13 5.73
C LYS A 172 -5.38 22.25 6.97
N GLY A 173 -5.08 20.96 6.81
CA GLY A 173 -4.96 20.02 7.91
C GLY A 173 -3.77 19.07 7.79
N THR A 174 -3.54 18.30 8.85
CA THR A 174 -2.59 17.19 8.86
C THR A 174 -3.18 15.99 8.10
N LYS A 175 -2.31 15.03 7.71
CA LYS A 175 -2.77 13.76 7.12
C LYS A 175 -3.73 13.02 8.06
N ALA A 176 -3.53 13.10 9.39
CA ALA A 176 -4.42 12.48 10.37
C ALA A 176 -5.84 13.07 10.32
N GLN A 177 -5.97 14.37 10.13
CA GLN A 177 -7.28 15.03 10.00
C GLN A 177 -7.97 14.62 8.70
N LEU A 178 -7.26 14.56 7.59
CA LEU A 178 -7.79 14.07 6.31
C LEU A 178 -8.13 12.58 6.35
N LEU A 179 -7.36 11.78 7.11
CA LEU A 179 -7.67 10.36 7.33
C LEU A 179 -9.03 10.16 8.04
N GLU A 180 -9.42 11.07 8.91
CA GLU A 180 -10.74 11.02 9.54
C GLU A 180 -11.86 11.19 8.51
N GLU A 181 -11.66 12.03 7.51
CA GLU A 181 -12.60 12.14 6.37
C GLU A 181 -12.63 10.87 5.50
N ASP A 182 -11.48 10.20 5.30
CA ASP A 182 -11.42 8.89 4.65
C ASP A 182 -12.23 7.82 5.41
N ARG A 183 -12.21 7.84 6.76
CA ARG A 183 -12.95 6.90 7.61
C ARG A 183 -14.47 7.08 7.53
N GLN A 184 -14.93 8.29 7.29
CA GLN A 184 -16.36 8.62 7.22
C GLN A 184 -16.98 8.35 5.85
N ALA A 185 -16.19 8.02 4.84
CA ALA A 185 -16.61 7.77 3.46
C ALA A 185 -16.99 6.31 3.19
#